data_577f81f2f7be0b82327097557ea83f44
#
_entry.id   577f81f2f7be0b82327097557ea83f44
#
_cell.length_a   1.000
_cell.length_b   1.000
_cell.length_c   1.000
_cell.angle_alpha   90.00
_cell.angle_beta   90.00
_cell.angle_gamma   90.00
#
_symmetry.space_group_name_H-M   'P 1'
#
loop_
_entity.id
_entity.type
_entity.pdbx_description
1 polymer ?
#
loop_
_entity_poly.entity_id
_entity_poly.type
_entity_poly.pdbx_seq_one_letter_code
_entity_poly.pdbx_strand_id
1 'polypeptide(L)'
;YRNIGGYHPSPLTLFHGELHLPYRALPTLDEVEEKLAAYAEPEKLINIERLTYHHWREVAEALRDPNARHPTERVVPQTIVSIGDAVFIPFTCEVFSEITLRLREYSPYPHTLTLSNTNGYTAYLPSEDQICRGGYEVMCFRYGSVYTLTDNADQHYIDENLRILGV
;
A
#
# COMPACT_ATOMS: atom_id res chain seq x y z
N TYR A 1 -9.10 15.86 31.09
CA TYR A 1 -9.97 17.07 31.13
C TYR A 1 -9.39 18.24 31.96
N ARG A 2 -8.43 18.02 32.87
CA ARG A 2 -7.91 19.10 33.74
C ARG A 2 -6.90 20.05 33.07
N ASN A 3 -6.46 19.75 31.84
CA ASN A 3 -5.41 20.52 31.13
C ASN A 3 -5.88 21.11 29.78
N ILE A 4 -7.18 21.26 29.55
CA ILE A 4 -7.65 22.00 28.40
C ILE A 4 -7.52 23.49 28.68
N GLY A 5 -6.44 24.11 28.18
CA GLY A 5 -6.04 25.49 28.48
C GLY A 5 -6.78 26.59 27.74
N GLY A 6 -7.83 26.26 26.97
CA GLY A 6 -8.60 27.24 26.20
C GLY A 6 -8.86 26.78 24.76
N TYR A 7 -9.70 27.53 24.06
CA TYR A 7 -9.96 27.34 22.62
C TYR A 7 -9.09 28.29 21.82
N HIS A 8 -8.29 27.73 20.90
CA HIS A 8 -7.54 28.52 19.93
C HIS A 8 -8.12 28.27 18.54
N PRO A 9 -8.20 29.28 17.66
CA PRO A 9 -8.54 29.09 16.26
C PRO A 9 -7.56 28.09 15.64
N SER A 10 -8.07 26.99 15.11
CA SER A 10 -7.25 25.97 14.45
C SER A 10 -7.55 26.01 12.97
N PRO A 11 -6.64 26.52 12.11
CA PRO A 11 -6.86 26.58 10.68
C PRO A 11 -7.04 25.16 10.12
N LEU A 12 -8.00 25.02 9.22
CA LEU A 12 -8.19 23.81 8.43
C LEU A 12 -7.49 24.01 7.09
N THR A 13 -6.59 23.10 6.77
CA THR A 13 -5.89 23.09 5.48
C THR A 13 -6.08 21.75 4.78
N LEU A 14 -6.28 21.79 3.48
CA LEU A 14 -6.37 20.61 2.62
C LEU A 14 -5.17 20.60 1.68
N PHE A 15 -4.47 19.47 1.62
CA PHE A 15 -3.39 19.23 0.67
C PHE A 15 -3.88 18.16 -0.32
N HIS A 16 -3.78 18.47 -1.61
CA HIS A 16 -4.18 17.57 -2.68
C HIS A 16 -2.98 17.18 -3.52
N GLY A 17 -2.95 15.95 -3.95
CA GLY A 17 -1.91 15.43 -4.82
C GLY A 17 -2.21 14.00 -5.27
N GLU A 18 -1.21 13.39 -5.85
CA GLU A 18 -1.23 11.98 -6.28
C GLU A 18 -0.01 11.28 -5.71
N LEU A 19 -0.19 10.04 -5.28
CA LEU A 19 0.90 9.15 -4.90
C LEU A 19 1.24 8.30 -6.13
N HIS A 20 2.52 8.28 -6.50
CA HIS A 20 3.06 7.48 -7.59
C HIS A 20 3.81 6.28 -7.01
N LEU A 21 3.20 5.10 -7.09
CA LEU A 21 3.65 3.89 -6.41
C LEU A 21 4.08 2.87 -7.46
N PRO A 22 5.38 2.56 -7.59
CA PRO A 22 5.87 1.67 -8.63
C PRO A 22 5.39 0.23 -8.41
N TYR A 23 5.02 -0.41 -9.50
CA TYR A 23 4.75 -1.84 -9.54
C TYR A 23 6.03 -2.64 -9.75
N ARG A 24 6.05 -3.85 -9.25
CA ARG A 24 7.02 -4.87 -9.64
C ARG A 24 6.88 -5.19 -11.12
N ALA A 25 7.99 -5.47 -11.77
CA ALA A 25 7.96 -6.09 -13.09
C ALA A 25 7.23 -7.44 -13.01
N LEU A 26 6.35 -7.69 -13.96
CA LEU A 26 5.75 -9.02 -14.10
C LEU A 26 6.83 -10.04 -14.48
N PRO A 27 6.72 -11.28 -13.97
CA PRO A 27 7.56 -12.38 -14.45
C PRO A 27 7.24 -12.74 -15.89
N THR A 28 8.06 -13.56 -16.52
CA THR A 28 7.76 -14.15 -17.84
C THR A 28 6.62 -15.17 -17.72
N LEU A 29 5.94 -15.43 -18.83
CA LEU A 29 4.86 -16.43 -18.86
C LEU A 29 5.39 -17.82 -18.46
N ASP A 30 6.58 -18.20 -18.92
CA ASP A 30 7.20 -19.49 -18.59
C ASP A 30 7.44 -19.65 -17.08
N GLU A 31 7.93 -18.58 -16.42
CA GLU A 31 8.10 -18.57 -14.94
C GLU A 31 6.78 -18.72 -14.21
N VAL A 32 5.71 -18.12 -14.72
CA VAL A 32 4.37 -18.24 -14.12
C VAL A 32 3.80 -19.64 -14.33
N GLU A 33 3.98 -20.22 -15.51
CA GLU A 33 3.53 -21.59 -15.82
C GLU A 33 4.26 -22.63 -14.96
N GLU A 34 5.56 -22.45 -14.74
CA GLU A 34 6.31 -23.30 -13.80
C GLU A 34 5.74 -23.24 -12.37
N LYS A 35 5.40 -22.02 -11.88
CA LYS A 35 4.78 -21.86 -10.56
C LYS A 35 3.41 -22.52 -10.49
N LEU A 36 2.59 -22.41 -11.53
CA LEU A 36 1.27 -23.03 -11.59
C LEU A 36 1.36 -24.56 -11.64
N ALA A 37 2.34 -25.11 -12.34
CA ALA A 37 2.57 -26.56 -12.46
C ALA A 37 2.93 -27.23 -11.10
N ALA A 38 3.41 -26.45 -10.13
CA ALA A 38 3.70 -26.95 -8.79
C ALA A 38 2.42 -27.31 -7.99
N TYR A 39 1.24 -26.85 -8.41
CA TYR A 39 -0.03 -27.12 -7.73
C TYR A 39 -0.72 -28.35 -8.36
N ALA A 40 -0.55 -29.53 -7.74
CA ALA A 40 -1.10 -30.78 -8.28
C ALA A 40 -2.62 -30.88 -8.20
N GLU A 41 -3.25 -30.29 -7.15
CA GLU A 41 -4.69 -30.37 -6.85
C GLU A 41 -5.24 -28.97 -6.49
N PRO A 42 -5.37 -28.06 -7.48
CA PRO A 42 -5.75 -26.68 -7.21
C PRO A 42 -7.12 -26.51 -6.51
N GLU A 43 -8.02 -27.45 -6.73
CA GLU A 43 -9.36 -27.45 -6.14
C GLU A 43 -9.35 -27.70 -4.63
N LYS A 44 -8.27 -28.24 -4.08
CA LYS A 44 -8.10 -28.51 -2.64
C LYS A 44 -7.38 -27.42 -1.87
N LEU A 45 -6.87 -26.41 -2.57
CA LEU A 45 -6.14 -25.30 -1.95
C LEU A 45 -7.04 -24.44 -1.07
N ILE A 46 -6.51 -24.02 0.08
CA ILE A 46 -7.20 -23.17 1.05
C ILE A 46 -6.33 -21.97 1.45
N ASN A 47 -6.97 -20.93 1.97
CA ASN A 47 -6.31 -19.77 2.54
C ASN A 47 -5.24 -19.15 1.60
N ILE A 48 -4.03 -18.99 2.08
CA ILE A 48 -2.91 -18.35 1.37
C ILE A 48 -2.47 -19.14 0.13
N GLU A 49 -2.48 -20.44 0.15
CA GLU A 49 -2.15 -21.25 -1.03
C GLU A 49 -3.13 -20.98 -2.17
N ARG A 50 -4.43 -20.91 -1.84
CA ARG A 50 -5.48 -20.57 -2.79
C ARG A 50 -5.31 -19.15 -3.33
N LEU A 51 -4.98 -18.18 -2.46
CA LEU A 51 -4.70 -16.79 -2.85
C LEU A 51 -3.53 -16.74 -3.84
N THR A 52 -2.42 -17.39 -3.52
CA THR A 52 -1.21 -17.43 -4.35
C THR A 52 -1.46 -18.10 -5.70
N TYR A 53 -2.19 -19.21 -5.72
CA TYR A 53 -2.58 -19.90 -6.95
C TYR A 53 -3.46 -19.01 -7.85
N HIS A 54 -4.45 -18.33 -7.30
CA HIS A 54 -5.31 -17.41 -8.06
C HIS A 54 -4.51 -16.25 -8.61
N HIS A 55 -3.60 -15.66 -7.83
CA HIS A 55 -2.70 -14.61 -8.31
C HIS A 55 -1.92 -15.06 -9.54
N TRP A 56 -1.26 -16.22 -9.50
CA TRP A 56 -0.49 -16.71 -10.64
C TRP A 56 -1.35 -17.01 -11.87
N ARG A 57 -2.59 -17.47 -11.66
CA ARG A 57 -3.54 -17.64 -12.75
C ARG A 57 -3.89 -16.31 -13.40
N GLU A 58 -4.23 -15.32 -12.63
CA GLU A 58 -4.57 -13.98 -13.12
C GLU A 58 -3.39 -13.32 -13.83
N VAL A 59 -2.17 -13.49 -13.31
CA VAL A 59 -0.94 -13.02 -13.97
C VAL A 59 -0.73 -13.73 -15.33
N ALA A 60 -0.92 -15.06 -15.39
CA ALA A 60 -0.82 -15.79 -16.64
C ALA A 60 -1.87 -15.35 -17.66
N GLU A 61 -3.10 -15.11 -17.23
CA GLU A 61 -4.18 -14.59 -18.08
C GLU A 61 -3.83 -13.20 -18.63
N ALA A 62 -3.33 -12.30 -17.79
CA ALA A 62 -2.89 -10.97 -18.21
C ALA A 62 -1.72 -11.02 -19.21
N LEU A 63 -0.74 -11.92 -19.00
CA LEU A 63 0.41 -12.07 -19.89
C LEU A 63 0.05 -12.69 -21.24
N ARG A 64 -1.02 -13.51 -21.31
CA ARG A 64 -1.51 -14.11 -22.56
C ARG A 64 -2.38 -13.18 -23.37
N ASP A 65 -2.94 -12.14 -22.78
CA ASP A 65 -3.77 -11.17 -23.50
C ASP A 65 -2.90 -10.19 -24.32
N PRO A 66 -2.89 -10.25 -25.64
CA PRO A 66 -2.07 -9.38 -26.49
C PRO A 66 -2.52 -7.91 -26.44
N ASN A 67 -3.69 -7.62 -25.89
CA ASN A 67 -4.21 -6.27 -25.73
C ASN A 67 -4.04 -5.73 -24.30
N ALA A 68 -3.55 -6.54 -23.36
CA ALA A 68 -3.35 -6.13 -21.98
C ALA A 68 -2.33 -4.99 -21.92
N ARG A 69 -2.66 -3.97 -21.15
CA ARG A 69 -1.72 -2.92 -20.78
C ARG A 69 -1.15 -3.26 -19.40
N HIS A 70 0.17 -3.30 -19.31
CA HIS A 70 0.87 -3.55 -18.06
C HIS A 70 1.37 -2.23 -17.49
N PRO A 71 0.62 -1.63 -16.52
CA PRO A 71 1.04 -0.39 -15.91
C PRO A 71 2.34 -0.60 -15.11
N THR A 72 3.19 0.41 -15.06
CA THR A 72 4.45 0.40 -14.31
C THR A 72 4.31 1.01 -12.92
N GLU A 73 3.21 1.71 -12.68
CA GLU A 73 2.90 2.36 -11.40
C GLU A 73 1.40 2.36 -11.12
N ARG A 74 1.08 2.51 -9.85
CA ARG A 74 -0.25 2.81 -9.36
C ARG A 74 -0.31 4.28 -8.97
N VAL A 75 -1.22 5.03 -9.57
CA VAL A 75 -1.49 6.41 -9.18
C VAL A 75 -2.70 6.43 -8.24
N VAL A 76 -2.53 7.01 -7.06
CA VAL A 76 -3.58 7.09 -6.03
C VAL A 76 -3.84 8.56 -5.71
N PRO A 77 -5.05 9.09 -5.99
CA PRO A 77 -5.43 10.42 -5.53
C PRO A 77 -5.32 10.52 -4.02
N GLN A 78 -4.68 11.59 -3.53
CA GLN A 78 -4.46 11.80 -2.10
C GLN A 78 -5.01 13.15 -1.66
N THR A 79 -5.69 13.15 -0.51
CA THR A 79 -6.13 14.36 0.19
C THR A 79 -5.74 14.27 1.65
N ILE A 80 -4.79 15.08 2.06
CA ILE A 80 -4.34 15.19 3.44
C ILE A 80 -5.05 16.37 4.09
N VAL A 81 -5.48 16.22 5.33
CA VAL A 81 -6.19 17.25 6.09
C VAL A 81 -5.35 17.65 7.29
N SER A 82 -5.12 18.95 7.51
CA SER A 82 -4.58 19.42 8.78
C SER A 82 -5.57 20.32 9.52
N ILE A 83 -5.55 20.24 10.84
CA ILE A 83 -6.33 21.07 11.75
C ILE A 83 -5.36 21.56 12.83
N GLY A 84 -4.96 22.82 12.73
CA GLY A 84 -3.92 23.36 13.63
C GLY A 84 -2.64 22.55 13.57
N ASP A 85 -2.20 22.01 14.70
CA ASP A 85 -0.97 21.24 14.84
C ASP A 85 -1.11 19.74 14.49
N ALA A 86 -2.32 19.31 14.11
CA ALA A 86 -2.58 17.92 13.74
C ALA A 86 -2.75 17.76 12.24
N VAL A 87 -2.17 16.68 11.68
CA VAL A 87 -2.35 16.27 10.29
C VAL A 87 -2.86 14.83 10.22
N PHE A 88 -3.82 14.61 9.33
CA PHE A 88 -4.46 13.33 9.06
C PHE A 88 -4.09 12.88 7.65
N ILE A 89 -3.34 11.78 7.58
CA ILE A 89 -2.82 11.21 6.33
C ILE A 89 -3.58 9.91 6.05
N PRO A 90 -4.51 9.91 5.07
CA PRO A 90 -5.26 8.72 4.72
C PRO A 90 -4.42 7.71 3.92
N PHE A 91 -4.69 6.43 4.16
CA PHE A 91 -4.16 5.29 3.42
C PHE A 91 -5.32 4.43 2.93
N THR A 92 -5.29 4.01 1.69
CA THR A 92 -6.29 3.08 1.12
C THR A 92 -6.08 1.62 1.57
N CYS A 93 -5.15 1.37 2.49
CA CYS A 93 -4.75 0.04 2.98
C CYS A 93 -4.61 0.02 4.50
N GLU A 94 -4.46 -1.17 5.06
CA GLU A 94 -4.05 -1.35 6.45
C GLU A 94 -2.52 -1.19 6.54
N VAL A 95 -2.08 -0.04 7.06
CA VAL A 95 -0.67 0.33 7.14
C VAL A 95 -0.02 -0.19 8.43
N PHE A 96 1.18 -0.75 8.31
CA PHE A 96 1.97 -1.18 9.47
C PHE A 96 2.42 0.01 10.33
N SER A 97 2.55 -0.21 11.64
CA SER A 97 2.87 0.84 12.62
C SER A 97 4.20 1.54 12.37
N GLU A 98 5.19 0.82 11.83
CA GLU A 98 6.52 1.33 11.47
C GLU A 98 6.43 2.49 10.48
N ILE A 99 5.52 2.40 9.52
CA ILE A 99 5.27 3.45 8.52
C ILE A 99 4.73 4.72 9.20
N THR A 100 3.80 4.55 10.13
CA THR A 100 3.28 5.65 10.95
C THR A 100 4.37 6.33 11.77
N LEU A 101 5.25 5.55 12.39
CA LEU A 101 6.35 6.07 13.21
C LEU A 101 7.32 6.87 12.35
N ARG A 102 7.69 6.37 11.17
CA ARG A 102 8.57 7.08 10.22
C ARG A 102 7.91 8.37 9.68
N LEU A 103 6.62 8.34 9.34
CA LEU A 103 5.89 9.56 8.96
C LEU A 103 5.89 10.61 10.06
N ARG A 104 5.74 10.21 11.32
CA ARG A 104 5.80 11.13 12.47
C ARG A 104 7.18 11.75 12.65
N GLU A 105 8.25 11.01 12.36
CA GLU A 105 9.62 11.49 12.48
C GLU A 105 9.92 12.60 11.48
N TYR A 106 9.42 12.51 10.25
CA TYR A 106 9.71 13.45 9.16
C TYR A 106 8.62 14.48 8.91
N SER A 107 7.46 14.31 9.51
CA SER A 107 6.34 15.23 9.34
C SER A 107 6.61 16.59 9.97
N PRO A 108 6.22 17.71 9.32
CA PRO A 108 6.33 19.04 9.90
C PRO A 108 5.27 19.30 10.99
N TYR A 109 4.32 18.36 11.20
CA TYR A 109 3.24 18.50 12.16
C TYR A 109 3.56 17.76 13.46
N PRO A 110 3.41 18.42 14.65
CA PRO A 110 3.60 17.77 15.95
C PRO A 110 2.73 16.54 16.18
N HIS A 111 1.54 16.53 15.57
CA HIS A 111 0.58 15.44 15.69
C HIS A 111 0.23 14.88 14.32
N THR A 112 0.95 13.84 13.90
CA THR A 112 0.71 13.13 12.64
C THR A 112 -0.05 11.83 12.91
N LEU A 113 -1.22 11.70 12.29
CA LEU A 113 -2.11 10.55 12.39
C LEU A 113 -2.29 9.91 11.02
N THR A 114 -1.98 8.63 10.91
CA THR A 114 -2.32 7.83 9.73
C THR A 114 -3.69 7.21 9.91
N LEU A 115 -4.48 7.19 8.84
CA LEU A 115 -5.82 6.64 8.82
C LEU A 115 -5.87 5.49 7.83
N SER A 116 -5.83 4.25 8.33
CA SER A 116 -5.98 3.04 7.50
C SER A 116 -7.38 2.92 6.91
N ASN A 117 -7.49 2.26 5.76
CA ASN A 117 -8.75 1.99 5.05
C ASN A 117 -9.61 3.23 4.81
N THR A 118 -8.95 4.36 4.53
CA THR A 118 -9.61 5.65 4.28
C THR A 118 -9.50 5.98 2.81
N ASN A 119 -10.63 6.38 2.19
CA ASN A 119 -10.77 6.66 0.76
C ASN A 119 -10.55 5.44 -0.16
N GLY A 120 -10.64 4.22 0.37
CA GLY A 120 -10.51 2.99 -0.38
C GLY A 120 -10.06 1.81 0.48
N TYR A 121 -9.94 0.64 -0.16
CA TYR A 121 -9.42 -0.57 0.46
C TYR A 121 -8.53 -1.32 -0.53
N THR A 122 -7.28 -1.57 -0.14
CA THR A 122 -6.29 -2.28 -0.98
C THR A 122 -5.44 -3.27 -0.18
N ALA A 123 -6.07 -3.97 0.76
CA ALA A 123 -5.44 -4.92 1.68
C ALA A 123 -4.39 -4.26 2.60
N TYR A 124 -3.14 -4.74 2.60
CA TYR A 124 -2.10 -4.35 3.56
C TYR A 124 -0.96 -3.59 2.90
N LEU A 125 -0.28 -2.74 3.69
CA LEU A 125 1.01 -2.17 3.35
C LEU A 125 2.00 -2.50 4.46
N PRO A 126 2.80 -3.58 4.32
CA PRO A 126 3.88 -3.88 5.24
C PRO A 126 5.06 -2.92 5.04
N SER A 127 5.86 -2.71 6.07
CA SER A 127 7.16 -2.10 5.94
C SER A 127 8.17 -3.07 5.29
N GLU A 128 9.17 -2.55 4.58
CA GLU A 128 10.14 -3.35 3.83
C GLU A 128 10.83 -4.41 4.69
N ASP A 129 11.18 -4.07 5.94
CA ASP A 129 11.83 -5.00 6.88
C ASP A 129 10.94 -6.17 7.32
N GLN A 130 9.61 -6.03 7.21
CA GLN A 130 8.66 -7.09 7.55
C GLN A 130 8.41 -8.06 6.38
N ILE A 131 8.69 -7.66 5.15
CA ILE A 131 8.41 -8.46 3.96
C ILE A 131 9.17 -9.79 3.97
N CYS A 132 10.41 -9.82 4.45
CA CYS A 132 11.20 -11.04 4.53
C CYS A 132 10.69 -12.02 5.61
N ARG A 133 9.88 -11.55 6.57
CA ARG A 133 9.30 -12.38 7.64
C ARG A 133 8.08 -13.15 7.18
N GLY A 134 7.44 -12.75 6.07
CA GLY A 134 6.21 -13.35 5.58
C GLY A 134 5.01 -13.08 6.50
N GLY A 135 4.07 -14.03 6.54
CA GLY A 135 2.83 -13.90 7.29
C GLY A 135 1.65 -13.51 6.39
N TYR A 136 0.45 -13.52 6.97
CA TYR A 136 -0.80 -13.31 6.24
C TYR A 136 -0.82 -11.97 5.50
N GLU A 137 -0.47 -10.89 6.19
CA GLU A 137 -0.52 -9.52 5.67
C GLU A 137 0.45 -9.32 4.50
N VAL A 138 1.68 -9.85 4.63
CA VAL A 138 2.69 -9.81 3.56
C VAL A 138 2.23 -10.63 2.34
N MET A 139 1.60 -11.79 2.57
CA MET A 139 1.08 -12.61 1.47
C MET A 139 -0.08 -11.92 0.75
N CYS A 140 -0.97 -11.24 1.49
CA CYS A 140 -2.03 -10.42 0.91
C CYS A 140 -1.46 -9.24 0.11
N PHE A 141 -0.41 -8.58 0.59
CA PHE A 141 0.29 -7.52 -0.13
C PHE A 141 0.90 -8.04 -1.44
N ARG A 142 1.55 -9.22 -1.41
CA ARG A 142 2.28 -9.78 -2.55
C ARG A 142 1.40 -10.43 -3.61
N TYR A 143 0.25 -11.00 -3.21
CA TYR A 143 -0.56 -11.87 -4.06
C TYR A 143 -2.03 -11.45 -4.13
N GLY A 144 -2.39 -10.31 -3.57
CA GLY A 144 -3.77 -9.81 -3.58
C GLY A 144 -4.20 -9.13 -4.89
N SER A 145 -3.29 -8.94 -5.85
CA SER A 145 -3.58 -8.31 -7.14
C SER A 145 -2.59 -8.79 -8.20
N VAL A 146 -2.97 -8.70 -9.48
CA VAL A 146 -2.06 -8.98 -10.63
C VAL A 146 -0.83 -8.07 -10.59
N TYR A 147 -1.04 -6.78 -10.38
CA TYR A 147 0.05 -5.80 -10.28
C TYR A 147 0.30 -5.49 -8.81
N THR A 148 1.45 -5.92 -8.31
CA THR A 148 1.86 -5.73 -6.93
C THR A 148 2.93 -4.65 -6.82
N LEU A 149 2.86 -3.88 -5.75
CA LEU A 149 3.85 -2.84 -5.50
C LEU A 149 5.23 -3.44 -5.20
N THR A 150 6.27 -2.64 -5.39
CA THR A 150 7.65 -3.01 -5.02
C THR A 150 7.78 -3.23 -3.51
N ASP A 151 8.82 -3.95 -3.07
CA ASP A 151 9.02 -4.25 -1.64
C ASP A 151 9.24 -3.01 -0.78
N ASN A 152 9.79 -1.94 -1.37
CA ASN A 152 9.97 -0.64 -0.73
C ASN A 152 8.77 0.31 -0.93
N ALA A 153 7.58 -0.22 -1.15
CA ALA A 153 6.38 0.60 -1.33
C ALA A 153 6.07 1.49 -0.11
N ASP A 154 6.45 1.05 1.09
CA ASP A 154 6.34 1.84 2.31
C ASP A 154 7.14 3.16 2.22
N GLN A 155 8.36 3.11 1.69
CA GLN A 155 9.18 4.31 1.48
C GLN A 155 8.52 5.24 0.46
N HIS A 156 8.02 4.70 -0.67
CA HIS A 156 7.32 5.51 -1.66
C HIS A 156 6.07 6.19 -1.09
N TYR A 157 5.29 5.49 -0.29
CA TYR A 157 4.14 6.08 0.40
C TYR A 157 4.56 7.21 1.34
N ILE A 158 5.66 7.05 2.09
CA ILE A 158 6.19 8.08 2.99
C ILE A 158 6.62 9.29 2.19
N ASP A 159 7.50 9.11 1.19
CA ASP A 159 8.09 10.19 0.40
C ASP A 159 7.00 11.00 -0.32
N GLU A 160 6.05 10.33 -0.95
CA GLU A 160 4.97 10.98 -1.67
C GLU A 160 4.04 11.78 -0.75
N ASN A 161 3.70 11.26 0.44
CA ASN A 161 2.90 12.01 1.41
C ASN A 161 3.66 13.22 1.97
N LEU A 162 4.96 13.09 2.25
CA LEU A 162 5.80 14.20 2.68
C LEU A 162 5.94 15.26 1.58
N ARG A 163 6.13 14.85 0.33
CA ARG A 163 6.14 15.75 -0.84
C ARG A 163 4.84 16.55 -0.95
N ILE A 164 3.67 15.93 -0.74
CA ILE A 164 2.38 16.63 -0.73
C ILE A 164 2.28 17.63 0.43
N LEU A 165 2.91 17.34 1.56
CA LEU A 165 2.99 18.26 2.71
C LEU A 165 4.02 19.38 2.51
N GLY A 166 4.85 19.31 1.47
CA GLY A 166 5.85 20.34 1.13
C GLY A 166 7.20 20.19 1.86
N VAL A 167 7.57 18.98 2.24
CA VAL A 167 8.87 18.62 2.87
C VAL A 167 9.58 17.57 2.06
#